data_c5a621033a11d0909539cf9d6e11c74e
#
_entry.id   c5a621033a11d0909539cf9d6e11c74e
#
_cell.length_a   1.000
_cell.length_b   1.000
_cell.length_c   1.000
_cell.angle_alpha   90.00
_cell.angle_beta   90.00
_cell.angle_gamma   90.00
#
_symmetry.space_group_name_H-M   'P 1'
#
loop_
_entity.id
_entity.type
_entity.pdbx_description
1 polymer ?
#
loop_
_entity_poly.entity_id
_entity_poly.type
_entity_poly.pdbx_seq_one_letter_code
_entity_poly.pdbx_strand_id
1 'polypeptide(L)'
;SQSLVTGQGMLGKVYFPRLIYPLTPIFAKLVDFSISSLLIVPVLIYYGIAPSWNLLLLPVFIALMVLVAAGVGIWLSAMAIRFRDVKFAMPFVIQMLMYTAPIVYSSSSIPGNLRILYSLNPLVSIIEGFRAVFLGLPFVWELIVPGMLTAAALFVTGIFYFQRMERVFVDVI
;
A
#
# COMPACT_ATOMS: atom_id res chain seq x y z
N SER A 1 -10.51 7.26 3.64
CA SER A 1 -11.98 7.42 3.79
C SER A 1 -12.36 8.53 4.77
N GLN A 2 -11.66 8.71 5.88
CA GLN A 2 -11.91 9.83 6.81
C GLN A 2 -11.67 11.20 6.16
N SER A 3 -10.70 11.34 5.27
CA SER A 3 -10.38 12.58 4.56
C SER A 3 -11.53 13.09 3.66
N LEU A 4 -12.28 12.19 3.02
CA LEU A 4 -13.46 12.56 2.22
C LEU A 4 -14.61 13.05 3.09
N VAL A 5 -14.81 12.44 4.26
CA VAL A 5 -15.89 12.84 5.18
C VAL A 5 -15.58 14.18 5.84
N THR A 6 -14.30 14.43 6.17
CA THR A 6 -13.87 15.72 6.77
C THR A 6 -13.86 16.85 5.74
N GLY A 7 -13.65 16.54 4.46
CA GLY A 7 -13.58 17.52 3.36
C GLY A 7 -14.93 17.91 2.72
N GLN A 8 -16.06 17.34 3.14
CA GLN A 8 -17.38 17.59 2.53
C GLN A 8 -17.76 19.07 2.48
N GLY A 9 -17.32 19.88 3.44
CA GLY A 9 -17.59 21.33 3.46
C GLY A 9 -16.86 22.13 2.36
N MET A 10 -15.76 21.61 1.79
CA MET A 10 -14.99 22.26 0.73
C MET A 10 -15.37 21.80 -0.68
N LEU A 11 -15.97 20.63 -0.82
CA LEU A 11 -16.30 20.00 -2.12
C LEU A 11 -17.35 20.80 -2.93
N GLY A 12 -18.16 21.63 -2.27
CA GLY A 12 -19.20 22.44 -2.93
C GLY A 12 -18.72 23.79 -3.45
N LYS A 13 -17.49 24.24 -3.14
CA LYS A 13 -17.05 25.61 -3.44
C LYS A 13 -15.91 25.74 -4.45
N VAL A 14 -15.17 24.66 -4.75
CA VAL A 14 -14.04 24.68 -5.69
C VAL A 14 -14.03 23.38 -6.49
N TYR A 15 -13.84 23.46 -7.80
CA TYR A 15 -13.62 22.31 -8.67
C TYR A 15 -12.26 21.66 -8.34
N PHE A 16 -12.27 20.71 -7.41
CA PHE A 16 -11.09 19.99 -6.99
C PHE A 16 -11.19 18.53 -7.48
N PRO A 17 -10.16 17.97 -8.13
CA PRO A 17 -10.18 16.56 -8.49
C PRO A 17 -10.34 15.71 -7.22
N ARG A 18 -11.48 15.02 -7.09
CA ARG A 18 -11.86 14.27 -5.88
C ARG A 18 -10.86 13.17 -5.49
N LEU A 19 -10.07 12.72 -6.47
CA LEU A 19 -8.96 11.76 -6.24
C LEU A 19 -7.84 12.31 -5.34
N ILE A 20 -7.69 13.62 -5.19
CA ILE A 20 -6.65 14.20 -4.33
C ILE A 20 -6.89 13.85 -2.85
N TYR A 21 -8.14 13.76 -2.42
CA TYR A 21 -8.48 13.45 -1.02
C TYR A 21 -7.95 12.11 -0.52
N PRO A 22 -8.10 10.98 -1.23
CA PRO A 22 -7.51 9.73 -0.79
C PRO A 22 -5.98 9.68 -0.92
N LEU A 23 -5.38 10.52 -1.77
CA LEU A 23 -3.93 10.51 -2.00
C LEU A 23 -3.16 11.36 -0.99
N THR A 24 -3.73 12.46 -0.50
CA THR A 24 -3.06 13.38 0.45
C THR A 24 -2.50 12.67 1.70
N PRO A 25 -3.25 11.80 2.40
CA PRO A 25 -2.72 11.09 3.57
C PRO A 25 -1.55 10.14 3.22
N ILE A 26 -1.48 9.64 1.99
CA ILE A 26 -0.41 8.74 1.54
C ILE A 26 0.91 9.51 1.48
N PHE A 27 0.90 10.73 0.91
CA PHE A 27 2.10 11.56 0.86
C PHE A 27 2.59 11.97 2.26
N ALA A 28 1.69 12.29 3.19
CA ALA A 28 2.06 12.55 4.58
C ALA A 28 2.75 11.33 5.22
N LYS A 29 2.22 10.12 4.99
CA LYS A 29 2.81 8.89 5.49
C LYS A 29 4.13 8.50 4.81
N LEU A 30 4.39 8.96 3.60
CA LEU A 30 5.69 8.81 2.94
C LEU A 30 6.79 9.57 3.69
N VAL A 31 6.49 10.76 4.22
CA VAL A 31 7.44 11.50 5.04
C VAL A 31 7.76 10.73 6.32
N ASP A 32 6.73 10.22 7.02
CA ASP A 32 6.91 9.38 8.22
C ASP A 32 7.76 8.14 7.89
N PHE A 33 7.51 7.49 6.76
CA PHE A 33 8.28 6.34 6.29
C PHE A 33 9.73 6.70 6.00
N SER A 34 9.99 7.85 5.36
CA SER A 34 11.35 8.30 5.05
C SER A 34 12.16 8.54 6.32
N ILE A 35 11.56 9.18 7.33
CA ILE A 35 12.19 9.40 8.64
C ILE A 35 12.48 8.05 9.31
N SER A 36 11.51 7.14 9.31
CA SER A 36 11.68 5.80 9.88
C SER A 36 12.76 5.00 9.16
N SER A 37 12.88 5.13 7.84
CA SER A 37 13.90 4.46 7.03
C SER A 37 15.31 4.98 7.36
N LEU A 38 15.46 6.26 7.71
CA LEU A 38 16.74 6.81 8.16
C LEU A 38 17.21 6.16 9.48
N LEU A 39 16.30 5.73 10.34
CA LEU A 39 16.65 5.03 11.58
C LEU A 39 17.18 3.61 11.34
N ILE A 40 16.92 3.02 10.17
CA ILE A 40 17.48 1.71 9.79
C ILE A 40 18.99 1.83 9.54
N VAL A 41 19.47 2.97 9.03
CA VAL A 41 20.88 3.17 8.68
C VAL A 41 21.84 2.92 9.86
N PRO A 42 21.68 3.55 11.05
CA PRO A 42 22.55 3.26 12.18
C PRO A 42 22.45 1.80 12.65
N VAL A 43 21.29 1.16 12.52
CA VAL A 43 21.13 -0.26 12.86
C VAL A 43 21.93 -1.13 11.91
N LEU A 44 21.89 -0.87 10.60
CA LEU A 44 22.69 -1.60 9.61
C LEU A 44 24.19 -1.45 9.86
N ILE A 45 24.64 -0.22 10.21
CA ILE A 45 26.03 0.05 10.55
C ILE A 45 26.45 -0.74 11.81
N TYR A 46 25.60 -0.75 12.84
CA TYR A 46 25.86 -1.48 14.08
C TYR A 46 26.04 -2.99 13.87
N TYR A 47 25.25 -3.58 12.96
CA TYR A 47 25.33 -5.00 12.60
C TYR A 47 26.39 -5.29 11.52
N GLY A 48 27.13 -4.29 11.05
CA GLY A 48 28.17 -4.47 10.03
C GLY A 48 27.62 -4.84 8.64
N ILE A 49 26.36 -4.54 8.36
CA ILE A 49 25.75 -4.82 7.07
C ILE A 49 26.12 -3.67 6.09
N ALA A 50 26.98 -4.00 5.14
CA ALA A 50 27.39 -3.02 4.13
C ALA A 50 26.25 -2.74 3.14
N PRO A 51 26.08 -1.49 2.69
CA PRO A 51 25.12 -1.14 1.65
C PRO A 51 25.44 -1.89 0.36
N SER A 52 24.45 -2.58 -0.19
CA SER A 52 24.57 -3.35 -1.42
C SER A 52 24.01 -2.56 -2.62
N TRP A 53 24.34 -2.99 -3.85
CA TRP A 53 23.77 -2.46 -5.07
C TRP A 53 22.23 -2.56 -5.13
N ASN A 54 21.63 -3.44 -4.30
CA ASN A 54 20.20 -3.57 -4.17
C ASN A 54 19.53 -2.26 -3.71
N LEU A 55 20.26 -1.35 -3.05
CA LEU A 55 19.75 -0.05 -2.63
C LEU A 55 19.25 0.81 -3.80
N LEU A 56 19.77 0.61 -5.00
CA LEU A 56 19.30 1.30 -6.21
C LEU A 56 17.84 0.97 -6.55
N LEU A 57 17.33 -0.17 -6.07
CA LEU A 57 15.94 -0.57 -6.26
C LEU A 57 14.99 -0.04 -5.17
N LEU A 58 15.52 0.65 -4.17
CA LEU A 58 14.71 1.26 -3.10
C LEU A 58 13.55 2.12 -3.65
N PRO A 59 13.77 3.03 -4.63
CA PRO A 59 12.69 3.84 -5.17
C PRO A 59 11.57 3.03 -5.83
N VAL A 60 11.90 1.87 -6.42
CA VAL A 60 10.92 0.97 -7.05
C VAL A 60 9.99 0.39 -6.00
N PHE A 61 10.53 -0.09 -4.87
CA PHE A 61 9.70 -0.65 -3.79
C PHE A 61 8.93 0.43 -3.02
N ILE A 62 9.45 1.65 -2.92
CA ILE A 62 8.70 2.81 -2.41
C ILE A 62 7.52 3.12 -3.35
N ALA A 63 7.76 3.16 -4.66
CA ALA A 63 6.69 3.37 -5.64
C ALA A 63 5.64 2.26 -5.57
N LEU A 64 6.04 1.00 -5.41
CA LEU A 64 5.14 -0.13 -5.23
C LEU A 64 4.31 0.00 -3.96
N MET A 65 4.91 0.42 -2.85
CA MET A 65 4.21 0.68 -1.59
C MET A 65 3.15 1.78 -1.76
N VAL A 66 3.50 2.87 -2.43
CA VAL A 66 2.56 3.96 -2.73
C VAL A 66 1.43 3.48 -3.63
N LEU A 67 1.75 2.68 -4.66
CA LEU A 67 0.77 2.12 -5.59
C LEU A 67 -0.26 1.25 -4.85
N VAL A 68 0.19 0.36 -3.94
CA VAL A 68 -0.70 -0.48 -3.13
C VAL A 68 -1.56 0.38 -2.21
N ALA A 69 -0.94 1.33 -1.49
CA ALA A 69 -1.66 2.22 -0.58
C ALA A 69 -2.71 3.06 -1.32
N ALA A 70 -2.36 3.58 -2.51
CA ALA A 70 -3.27 4.33 -3.35
C ALA A 70 -4.42 3.44 -3.88
N GLY A 71 -4.10 2.26 -4.40
CA GLY A 71 -5.09 1.31 -4.93
C GLY A 71 -6.12 0.91 -3.87
N VAL A 72 -5.65 0.46 -2.71
CA VAL A 72 -6.51 0.11 -1.58
C VAL A 72 -7.26 1.33 -1.06
N GLY A 73 -6.60 2.48 -0.92
CA GLY A 73 -7.20 3.73 -0.45
C GLY A 73 -8.33 4.23 -1.35
N ILE A 74 -8.13 4.18 -2.67
CA ILE A 74 -9.15 4.57 -3.68
C ILE A 74 -10.34 3.60 -3.63
N TRP A 75 -10.08 2.28 -3.59
CA TRP A 75 -11.12 1.24 -3.45
C TRP A 75 -11.98 1.48 -2.22
N LEU A 76 -11.35 1.67 -1.08
CA LEU A 76 -12.03 1.85 0.20
C LEU A 76 -12.76 3.17 0.29
N SER A 77 -12.23 4.23 -0.32
CA SER A 77 -12.92 5.51 -0.41
C SER A 77 -14.21 5.39 -1.22
N ALA A 78 -14.16 4.69 -2.36
CA ALA A 78 -15.35 4.43 -3.18
C ALA A 78 -16.40 3.58 -2.44
N MET A 79 -15.95 2.54 -1.70
CA MET A 79 -16.85 1.71 -0.88
C MET A 79 -17.46 2.51 0.28
N ALA A 80 -16.70 3.36 0.95
CA ALA A 80 -17.17 4.17 2.08
C ALA A 80 -18.26 5.19 1.67
N ILE A 81 -18.27 5.57 0.39
CA ILE A 81 -19.34 6.41 -0.18
C ILE A 81 -20.67 5.63 -0.19
N ARG A 82 -20.65 4.38 -0.62
CA ARG A 82 -21.86 3.55 -0.74
C ARG A 82 -22.28 2.91 0.58
N PHE A 83 -21.32 2.49 1.39
CA PHE A 83 -21.54 1.75 2.62
C PHE A 83 -20.92 2.50 3.81
N ARG A 84 -21.75 3.09 4.66
CA ARG A 84 -21.30 3.85 5.84
C ARG A 84 -20.55 2.99 6.86
N ASP A 85 -20.84 1.70 6.89
CA ASP A 85 -20.25 0.75 7.84
C ASP A 85 -18.79 0.37 7.51
N VAL A 86 -18.36 0.58 6.27
CA VAL A 86 -16.96 0.31 5.83
C VAL A 86 -15.95 1.01 6.73
N LYS A 87 -16.23 2.25 7.16
CA LYS A 87 -15.32 3.00 8.06
C LYS A 87 -15.09 2.31 9.41
N PHE A 88 -16.07 1.56 9.90
CA PHE A 88 -15.94 0.82 11.18
C PHE A 88 -15.25 -0.53 11.01
N ALA A 89 -15.42 -1.18 9.85
CA ALA A 89 -14.75 -2.42 9.53
C ALA A 89 -13.25 -2.23 9.19
N MET A 90 -12.86 -1.04 8.73
CA MET A 90 -11.50 -0.73 8.26
C MET A 90 -10.39 -1.04 9.26
N PRO A 91 -10.47 -0.63 10.54
CA PRO A 91 -9.40 -0.92 11.50
C PRO A 91 -9.16 -2.43 11.64
N PHE A 92 -10.24 -3.22 11.62
CA PHE A 92 -10.16 -4.68 11.70
C PHE A 92 -9.52 -5.29 10.45
N VAL A 93 -9.91 -4.82 9.25
CA VAL A 93 -9.33 -5.28 7.98
C VAL A 93 -7.83 -4.96 7.93
N ILE A 94 -7.42 -3.75 8.32
CA ILE A 94 -6.02 -3.35 8.37
C ILE A 94 -5.24 -4.24 9.34
N GLN A 95 -5.80 -4.55 10.49
CA GLN A 95 -5.17 -5.41 11.47
C GLN A 95 -5.00 -6.84 10.94
N MET A 96 -6.00 -7.39 10.24
CA MET A 96 -5.89 -8.69 9.58
C MET A 96 -4.80 -8.68 8.49
N LEU A 97 -4.75 -7.64 7.66
CA LEU A 97 -3.72 -7.49 6.63
C LEU A 97 -2.30 -7.43 7.23
N MET A 98 -2.14 -6.83 8.39
CA MET A 98 -0.86 -6.78 9.09
C MET A 98 -0.38 -8.18 9.51
N TYR A 99 -1.29 -9.06 9.94
CA TYR A 99 -0.93 -10.44 10.31
C TYR A 99 -0.70 -11.35 9.09
N THR A 100 -1.31 -11.06 7.96
CA THR A 100 -1.05 -11.80 6.71
C THR A 100 0.24 -11.38 6.01
N ALA A 101 0.84 -10.28 6.42
CA ALA A 101 2.11 -9.82 5.88
C ALA A 101 3.30 -10.45 6.62
N PRO A 102 4.41 -10.79 5.95
CA PRO A 102 5.59 -11.47 6.54
C PRO A 102 6.47 -10.49 7.34
N ILE A 103 5.86 -9.76 8.30
CA ILE A 103 6.59 -8.78 9.11
C ILE A 103 7.38 -9.48 10.21
N VAL A 104 6.76 -10.44 10.88
CA VAL A 104 7.31 -11.12 12.07
C VAL A 104 7.94 -12.47 11.73
N TYR A 105 7.54 -13.08 10.62
CA TYR A 105 8.02 -14.41 10.21
C TYR A 105 8.69 -14.34 8.83
N SER A 106 9.51 -15.36 8.54
CA SER A 106 10.17 -15.46 7.24
C SER A 106 9.23 -16.10 6.21
N SER A 107 9.24 -15.59 4.99
CA SER A 107 8.52 -16.19 3.85
C SER A 107 8.98 -17.63 3.54
N SER A 108 10.20 -18.00 3.97
CA SER A 108 10.72 -19.36 3.84
C SER A 108 9.98 -20.39 4.70
N SER A 109 9.28 -19.95 5.75
CA SER A 109 8.50 -20.84 6.64
C SER A 109 7.16 -21.27 6.04
N ILE A 110 6.78 -20.75 4.87
CA ILE A 110 5.49 -21.02 4.23
C ILE A 110 5.60 -22.30 3.38
N PRO A 111 4.69 -23.29 3.59
CA PRO A 111 4.64 -24.48 2.78
C PRO A 111 4.46 -24.17 1.29
N GLY A 112 5.12 -24.95 0.41
CA GLY A 112 5.12 -24.71 -1.02
C GLY A 112 3.74 -24.58 -1.66
N ASN A 113 2.75 -25.33 -1.17
CA ASN A 113 1.37 -25.31 -1.65
C ASN A 113 0.67 -23.95 -1.42
N LEU A 114 1.04 -23.22 -0.37
CA LEU A 114 0.47 -21.93 -0.03
C LEU A 114 1.31 -20.77 -0.57
N ARG A 115 2.49 -21.05 -1.11
CA ARG A 115 3.44 -20.03 -1.56
C ARG A 115 2.88 -19.18 -2.71
N ILE A 116 2.13 -19.80 -3.63
CA ILE A 116 1.48 -19.10 -4.76
C ILE A 116 0.40 -18.15 -4.23
N LEU A 117 -0.48 -18.64 -3.35
CA LEU A 117 -1.54 -17.81 -2.78
C LEU A 117 -0.95 -16.64 -1.97
N TYR A 118 0.13 -16.92 -1.26
CA TYR A 118 0.86 -15.94 -0.47
C TYR A 118 1.53 -14.87 -1.34
N SER A 119 2.09 -15.26 -2.50
CA SER A 119 2.73 -14.34 -3.44
C SER A 119 1.76 -13.35 -4.09
N LEU A 120 0.45 -13.67 -4.13
CA LEU A 120 -0.58 -12.76 -4.62
C LEU A 120 -0.87 -11.59 -3.65
N ASN A 121 -0.42 -11.69 -2.39
CA ASN A 121 -0.54 -10.57 -1.46
C ASN A 121 0.51 -9.49 -1.80
N PRO A 122 0.11 -8.28 -2.22
CA PRO A 122 1.07 -7.24 -2.62
C PRO A 122 1.95 -6.75 -1.47
N LEU A 123 1.51 -6.92 -0.20
CA LEU A 123 2.33 -6.58 0.96
C LEU A 123 3.54 -7.50 1.09
N VAL A 124 3.43 -8.76 0.68
CA VAL A 124 4.55 -9.72 0.66
C VAL A 124 5.64 -9.22 -0.26
N SER A 125 5.29 -8.78 -1.46
CA SER A 125 6.25 -8.24 -2.44
C SER A 125 7.00 -7.02 -1.93
N ILE A 126 6.29 -6.13 -1.24
CA ILE A 126 6.87 -4.92 -0.64
C ILE A 126 7.87 -5.31 0.45
N ILE A 127 7.46 -6.18 1.38
CA ILE A 127 8.28 -6.54 2.54
C ILE A 127 9.51 -7.33 2.12
N GLU A 128 9.35 -8.33 1.25
CA GLU A 128 10.49 -9.10 0.72
C GLU A 128 11.42 -8.23 -0.14
N GLY A 129 10.86 -7.28 -0.89
CA GLY A 129 11.64 -6.29 -1.62
C GLY A 129 12.47 -5.40 -0.70
N PHE A 130 11.88 -4.81 0.33
CA PHE A 130 12.61 -4.00 1.30
C PHE A 130 13.65 -4.84 2.07
N ARG A 131 13.31 -6.08 2.41
CA ARG A 131 14.23 -7.00 3.07
C ARG A 131 15.47 -7.27 2.20
N ALA A 132 15.28 -7.54 0.92
CA ALA A 132 16.37 -7.75 -0.03
C ALA A 132 17.20 -6.47 -0.25
N VAL A 133 16.55 -5.30 -0.29
CA VAL A 133 17.20 -4.01 -0.48
C VAL A 133 18.08 -3.64 0.73
N PHE A 134 17.55 -3.71 1.94
CA PHE A 134 18.26 -3.26 3.14
C PHE A 134 19.29 -4.28 3.64
N LEU A 135 18.99 -5.56 3.55
CA LEU A 135 19.88 -6.61 4.05
C LEU A 135 20.84 -7.18 2.98
N GLY A 136 20.75 -6.69 1.75
CA GLY A 136 21.60 -7.20 0.65
C GLY A 136 21.30 -8.64 0.25
N LEU A 137 20.10 -9.15 0.55
CA LEU A 137 19.67 -10.50 0.23
C LEU A 137 19.31 -10.66 -1.26
N PRO A 138 19.35 -11.87 -1.81
CA PRO A 138 18.86 -12.12 -3.16
C PRO A 138 17.35 -11.87 -3.25
N PHE A 139 16.91 -11.30 -4.37
CA PHE A 139 15.48 -11.08 -4.63
C PHE A 139 14.76 -12.39 -4.90
N VAL A 140 13.70 -12.66 -4.16
CA VAL A 140 12.81 -13.81 -4.39
C VAL A 140 11.73 -13.39 -5.39
N TRP A 141 12.07 -13.36 -6.68
CA TRP A 141 11.20 -12.89 -7.76
C TRP A 141 9.86 -13.65 -7.83
N GLU A 142 9.86 -14.92 -7.45
CA GLU A 142 8.64 -15.74 -7.37
C GLU A 142 7.57 -15.16 -6.42
N LEU A 143 7.99 -14.43 -5.39
CA LEU A 143 7.10 -13.76 -4.46
C LEU A 143 6.85 -12.29 -4.83
N ILE A 144 7.83 -11.65 -5.45
CA ILE A 144 7.79 -10.21 -5.76
C ILE A 144 6.92 -9.94 -6.99
N VAL A 145 7.11 -10.69 -8.08
CA VAL A 145 6.43 -10.41 -9.35
C VAL A 145 4.90 -10.57 -9.26
N PRO A 146 4.36 -11.67 -8.70
CA PRO A 146 2.90 -11.80 -8.59
C PRO A 146 2.26 -10.69 -7.75
N GLY A 147 2.91 -10.28 -6.65
CA GLY A 147 2.42 -9.21 -5.84
C GLY A 147 2.52 -7.82 -6.50
N MET A 148 3.52 -7.59 -7.36
CA MET A 148 3.56 -6.37 -8.20
C MET A 148 2.39 -6.32 -9.17
N LEU A 149 2.05 -7.46 -9.80
CA LEU A 149 0.92 -7.55 -10.72
C LEU A 149 -0.41 -7.33 -9.99
N THR A 150 -0.59 -7.91 -8.82
CA THR A 150 -1.80 -7.69 -8.01
C THR A 150 -1.88 -6.25 -7.51
N ALA A 151 -0.77 -5.60 -7.16
CA ALA A 151 -0.73 -4.19 -6.81
C ALA A 151 -1.21 -3.29 -7.96
N ALA A 152 -0.70 -3.55 -9.17
CA ALA A 152 -1.11 -2.83 -10.37
C ALA A 152 -2.60 -3.06 -10.69
N ALA A 153 -3.08 -4.29 -10.58
CA ALA A 153 -4.49 -4.64 -10.78
C ALA A 153 -5.39 -3.95 -9.77
N LEU A 154 -5.01 -3.91 -8.48
CA LEU A 154 -5.73 -3.20 -7.43
C LEU A 154 -5.82 -1.71 -7.69
N PHE A 155 -4.74 -1.10 -8.14
CA PHE A 155 -4.71 0.32 -8.46
C PHE A 155 -5.61 0.67 -9.64
N VAL A 156 -5.48 -0.07 -10.76
CA VAL A 156 -6.26 0.14 -11.97
C VAL A 156 -7.75 -0.08 -11.69
N THR A 157 -8.11 -1.21 -11.08
CA THR A 157 -9.52 -1.50 -10.74
C THR A 157 -10.08 -0.50 -9.74
N GLY A 158 -9.26 -0.01 -8.81
CA GLY A 158 -9.63 1.04 -7.85
C GLY A 158 -10.04 2.33 -8.53
N ILE A 159 -9.25 2.79 -9.51
CA ILE A 159 -9.56 4.01 -10.29
C ILE A 159 -10.88 3.83 -11.06
N PHE A 160 -11.06 2.71 -11.77
CA PHE A 160 -12.29 2.45 -12.51
C PHE A 160 -13.52 2.39 -11.59
N TYR A 161 -13.39 1.74 -10.45
CA TYR A 161 -14.48 1.63 -9.49
C TYR A 161 -14.83 3.00 -8.89
N PHE A 162 -13.83 3.81 -8.55
CA PHE A 162 -14.03 5.16 -8.02
C PHE A 162 -14.74 6.07 -9.04
N GLN A 163 -14.28 6.07 -10.30
CA GLN A 163 -14.89 6.87 -11.37
C GLN A 163 -16.35 6.45 -11.62
N ARG A 164 -16.64 5.16 -11.55
CA ARG A 164 -18.03 4.66 -11.71
C ARG A 164 -18.91 5.11 -10.57
N MET A 165 -18.41 5.10 -9.35
CA MET A 165 -19.16 5.54 -8.18
C MET A 165 -19.34 7.06 -8.14
N GLU A 166 -18.37 7.82 -8.63
CA GLU A 166 -18.45 9.28 -8.71
C GLU A 166 -19.62 9.74 -9.61
N ARG A 167 -19.86 9.08 -10.73
CA ARG A 167 -20.98 9.39 -11.64
C ARG A 167 -22.34 9.19 -10.96
N VAL A 168 -22.49 8.14 -10.16
CA VAL A 168 -23.73 7.87 -9.42
C VAL A 168 -24.03 8.96 -8.39
N PHE A 169 -23.00 9.66 -7.89
CA PHE A 169 -23.15 10.74 -6.92
C PHE A 169 -23.63 12.06 -7.54
N VAL A 170 -23.20 12.33 -8.78
CA VAL A 170 -23.59 13.56 -9.51
C VAL A 170 -25.07 13.53 -9.88
N ASP A 171 -25.64 12.33 -10.08
CA ASP A 171 -27.05 12.16 -10.47
C ASP A 171 -28.03 12.22 -9.28
N VAL A 172 -27.53 12.30 -8.03
CA VAL A 172 -28.36 12.28 -6.79
C VAL A 172 -28.36 13.63 -6.04
N ILE A 173 -27.54 14.59 -6.49
CA ILE A 173 -27.52 15.98 -6.00
C ILE A 173 -28.18 16.89 -7.01
#